data_0a4516cb66ac7326d941294962e30ad3
#
_entry.id   0a4516cb66ac7326d941294962e30ad3
#
_cell.length_a   1.000
_cell.length_b   1.000
_cell.length_c   1.000
_cell.angle_alpha   90.00
_cell.angle_beta   90.00
_cell.angle_gamma   90.00
#
_symmetry.space_group_name_H-M   'P 1'
#
loop_
_entity.id
_entity.type
_entity.pdbx_description
1 polymer ?
#
loop_
_entity_poly.entity_id
_entity_poly.type
_entity_poly.pdbx_seq_one_letter_code
_entity_poly.pdbx_strand_id
1 'polypeptide(L)'
;MKQNFIRIIEANQGLIKSLCKAYYISPEDQKDAFQDIILQLWKSFETFRGESEISTWIYRVSLNTVLTKVKKEKRKIATESIGVSELSISTAMADGDIELLNIVIQSLKDLDKAIVILYLEGYKNKEISQILNLTTTNVSTRLNRVRAELKAKFKTQHYEFRQP
;
A
#
# COMPACT_ATOMS: atom_id res chain seq x y z
N MET A 1 -27.33 5.12 -8.97
CA MET A 1 -26.09 5.59 -8.31
C MET A 1 -25.53 4.54 -7.35
N LYS A 2 -26.22 4.16 -6.28
CA LYS A 2 -25.74 3.21 -5.26
C LYS A 2 -25.31 1.84 -5.80
N GLN A 3 -26.10 1.20 -6.67
CA GLN A 3 -25.74 -0.09 -7.27
C GLN A 3 -24.50 -0.02 -8.18
N ASN A 4 -24.33 1.09 -8.90
CA ASN A 4 -23.15 1.29 -9.74
C ASN A 4 -21.88 1.44 -8.89
N PHE A 5 -21.94 2.20 -7.79
CA PHE A 5 -20.84 2.33 -6.85
C PHE A 5 -20.42 0.96 -6.27
N ILE A 6 -21.39 0.16 -5.81
CA ILE A 6 -21.11 -1.17 -5.24
C ILE A 6 -20.35 -2.04 -6.24
N ARG A 7 -20.82 -2.14 -7.49
CA ARG A 7 -20.15 -2.93 -8.56
C ARG A 7 -18.73 -2.45 -8.83
N ILE A 8 -18.51 -1.13 -8.85
CA ILE A 8 -17.19 -0.54 -9.04
C ILE A 8 -16.26 -0.92 -7.88
N ILE A 9 -16.72 -0.85 -6.65
CA ILE A 9 -15.93 -1.22 -5.48
C ILE A 9 -15.63 -2.72 -5.47
N GLU A 10 -16.60 -3.57 -5.75
CA GLU A 10 -16.40 -5.01 -5.84
C GLU A 10 -15.34 -5.39 -6.89
N ALA A 11 -15.37 -4.74 -8.05
CA ALA A 11 -14.39 -4.97 -9.12
C ALA A 11 -12.96 -4.51 -8.74
N ASN A 12 -12.81 -3.56 -7.80
CA ASN A 12 -11.53 -2.96 -7.41
C ASN A 12 -11.13 -3.28 -5.96
N GLN A 13 -11.86 -4.15 -5.26
CA GLN A 13 -11.58 -4.45 -3.84
C GLN A 13 -10.20 -5.07 -3.61
N GLY A 14 -9.67 -5.82 -4.57
CA GLY A 14 -8.33 -6.41 -4.49
C GLY A 14 -7.26 -5.34 -4.32
N LEU A 15 -7.29 -4.31 -5.16
CA LEU A 15 -6.39 -3.16 -5.10
C LEU A 15 -6.49 -2.42 -3.74
N ILE A 16 -7.70 -2.18 -3.26
CA ILE A 16 -7.91 -1.50 -1.97
C ILE A 16 -7.35 -2.35 -0.81
N LYS A 17 -7.60 -3.68 -0.83
CA LYS A 17 -7.06 -4.61 0.17
C LYS A 17 -5.53 -4.68 0.14
N SER A 18 -4.92 -4.67 -1.06
CA SER A 18 -3.46 -4.64 -1.23
C SER A 18 -2.84 -3.39 -0.58
N LEU A 19 -3.47 -2.22 -0.76
CA LEU A 19 -3.06 -1.00 -0.08
C LEU A 19 -3.16 -1.13 1.44
N CYS A 20 -4.29 -1.61 1.96
CA CYS A 20 -4.45 -1.77 3.40
C CYS A 20 -3.37 -2.70 4.00
N LYS A 21 -3.10 -3.84 3.37
CA LYS A 21 -2.06 -4.79 3.81
C LYS A 21 -0.65 -4.19 3.78
N ALA A 22 -0.34 -3.33 2.81
CA ALA A 22 0.98 -2.74 2.69
C ALA A 22 1.27 -1.69 3.78
N TYR A 23 0.25 -0.99 4.25
CA TYR A 23 0.41 0.11 5.20
C TYR A 23 0.07 -0.27 6.64
N TYR A 24 -0.69 -1.35 6.87
CA TYR A 24 -1.11 -1.80 8.19
C TYR A 24 -0.79 -3.28 8.43
N ILE A 25 -0.24 -3.58 9.60
CA ILE A 25 0.15 -4.94 9.99
C ILE A 25 -1.06 -5.69 10.54
N SER A 26 -1.80 -5.07 11.46
CA SER A 26 -2.90 -5.73 12.14
C SER A 26 -4.12 -5.89 11.21
N PRO A 27 -4.80 -7.05 11.22
CA PRO A 27 -6.03 -7.25 10.44
C PRO A 27 -7.14 -6.26 10.80
N GLU A 28 -7.18 -5.80 12.05
CA GLU A 28 -8.16 -4.82 12.54
C GLU A 28 -7.90 -3.45 11.93
N ASP A 29 -6.65 -2.97 11.94
CA ASP A 29 -6.27 -1.71 11.31
C ASP A 29 -6.48 -1.75 9.79
N GLN A 30 -6.23 -2.90 9.15
CA GLN A 30 -6.51 -3.10 7.73
C GLN A 30 -8.01 -2.96 7.42
N LYS A 31 -8.86 -3.54 8.26
CA LYS A 31 -10.32 -3.46 8.14
C LYS A 31 -10.82 -2.03 8.33
N ASP A 32 -10.29 -1.34 9.34
CA ASP A 32 -10.63 0.07 9.61
C ASP A 32 -10.19 0.97 8.46
N ALA A 33 -8.97 0.78 7.96
CA ALA A 33 -8.47 1.51 6.79
C ALA A 33 -9.34 1.26 5.55
N PHE A 34 -9.75 0.02 5.32
CA PHE A 34 -10.66 -0.33 4.23
C PHE A 34 -12.00 0.41 4.34
N GLN A 35 -12.61 0.45 5.52
CA GLN A 35 -13.86 1.17 5.76
C GLN A 35 -13.70 2.68 5.53
N ASP A 36 -12.61 3.28 6.02
CA ASP A 36 -12.29 4.69 5.79
C ASP A 36 -12.15 5.02 4.30
N ILE A 37 -11.49 4.13 3.54
CA ILE A 37 -11.36 4.27 2.09
C ILE A 37 -12.73 4.21 1.41
N ILE A 38 -13.56 3.22 1.72
CA ILE A 38 -14.89 3.09 1.14
C ILE A 38 -15.74 4.33 1.43
N LEU A 39 -15.69 4.83 2.65
CA LEU A 39 -16.41 6.05 3.02
C LEU A 39 -15.92 7.26 2.23
N GLN A 40 -14.61 7.40 2.05
CA GLN A 40 -14.04 8.52 1.29
C GLN A 40 -14.37 8.42 -0.21
N LEU A 41 -14.30 7.20 -0.77
CA LEU A 41 -14.73 6.95 -2.15
C LEU A 41 -16.21 7.27 -2.34
N TRP A 42 -17.07 6.86 -1.41
CA TRP A 42 -18.50 7.18 -1.47
C TRP A 42 -18.75 8.69 -1.47
N LYS A 43 -18.12 9.43 -0.57
CA LYS A 43 -18.25 10.89 -0.48
C LYS A 43 -17.80 11.63 -1.73
N SER A 44 -16.77 11.10 -2.40
CA SER A 44 -16.18 11.75 -3.58
C SER A 44 -16.71 11.20 -4.91
N PHE A 45 -17.55 10.15 -4.88
CA PHE A 45 -18.03 9.50 -6.09
C PHE A 45 -18.87 10.42 -6.98
N GLU A 46 -19.68 11.29 -6.39
CA GLU A 46 -20.51 12.25 -7.13
C GLU A 46 -19.67 13.33 -7.85
N THR A 47 -18.46 13.58 -7.37
CA THR A 47 -17.54 14.56 -7.97
C THR A 47 -16.60 13.96 -9.00
N PHE A 48 -16.64 12.65 -9.20
CA PHE A 48 -15.84 11.97 -10.22
C PHE A 48 -16.34 12.34 -11.62
N ARG A 49 -15.51 13.06 -12.39
CA ARG A 49 -15.85 13.59 -13.72
C ARG A 49 -15.46 12.68 -14.89
N GLY A 50 -14.91 11.49 -14.64
CA GLY A 50 -14.45 10.60 -15.71
C GLY A 50 -13.18 11.08 -16.43
N GLU A 51 -12.40 11.98 -15.85
CA GLU A 51 -11.15 12.52 -16.42
C GLU A 51 -9.99 11.50 -16.39
N SER A 52 -10.16 10.39 -15.69
CA SER A 52 -9.21 9.28 -15.61
C SER A 52 -9.98 7.95 -15.58
N GLU A 53 -9.25 6.84 -15.82
CA GLU A 53 -9.80 5.51 -15.56
C GLU A 53 -10.29 5.41 -14.11
N ILE A 54 -11.42 4.73 -13.92
CA ILE A 54 -12.04 4.60 -12.58
C ILE A 54 -11.11 3.93 -11.57
N SER A 55 -10.33 2.94 -11.99
CA SER A 55 -9.32 2.26 -11.15
C SER A 55 -8.22 3.22 -10.70
N THR A 56 -7.76 4.10 -11.58
CA THR A 56 -6.78 5.16 -11.26
C THR A 56 -7.33 6.13 -10.22
N TRP A 57 -8.59 6.55 -10.37
CA TRP A 57 -9.23 7.43 -9.40
C TRP A 57 -9.40 6.75 -8.04
N ILE A 58 -9.87 5.49 -8.02
CA ILE A 58 -9.99 4.69 -6.79
C ILE A 58 -8.63 4.60 -6.09
N TYR A 59 -7.57 4.28 -6.84
CA TYR A 59 -6.23 4.17 -6.27
C TYR A 59 -5.77 5.49 -5.63
N ARG A 60 -5.93 6.61 -6.32
CA ARG A 60 -5.55 7.93 -5.80
C ARG A 60 -6.31 8.29 -4.52
N VAL A 61 -7.61 8.10 -4.49
CA VAL A 61 -8.43 8.37 -3.30
C VAL A 61 -8.02 7.45 -2.15
N SER A 62 -7.86 6.16 -2.42
CA SER A 62 -7.46 5.16 -1.44
C SER A 62 -6.08 5.46 -0.85
N LEU A 63 -5.10 5.73 -1.70
CA LEU A 63 -3.73 6.06 -1.28
C LEU A 63 -3.69 7.34 -0.45
N ASN A 64 -4.37 8.39 -0.89
CA ASN A 64 -4.44 9.65 -0.13
C ASN A 64 -5.08 9.46 1.24
N THR A 65 -6.13 8.64 1.33
CA THR A 65 -6.80 8.31 2.60
C THR A 65 -5.84 7.60 3.55
N VAL A 66 -5.15 6.57 3.07
CA VAL A 66 -4.16 5.81 3.86
C VAL A 66 -3.00 6.70 4.30
N LEU A 67 -2.39 7.44 3.39
CA LEU A 67 -1.25 8.32 3.72
C LEU A 67 -1.62 9.42 4.72
N THR A 68 -2.82 9.96 4.62
CA THR A 68 -3.31 10.97 5.58
C THR A 68 -3.47 10.37 6.97
N LYS A 69 -4.04 9.16 7.07
CA LYS A 69 -4.21 8.43 8.33
C LYS A 69 -2.84 8.07 8.95
N VAL A 70 -1.94 7.48 8.18
CA VAL A 70 -0.58 7.14 8.63
C VAL A 70 0.18 8.36 9.15
N LYS A 71 0.11 9.49 8.44
CA LYS A 71 0.74 10.75 8.90
C LYS A 71 0.15 11.24 10.22
N LYS A 72 -1.17 11.14 10.39
CA LYS A 72 -1.85 11.54 11.62
C LYS A 72 -1.45 10.66 12.80
N GLU A 73 -1.39 9.34 12.59
CA GLU A 73 -0.96 8.37 13.60
C GLU A 73 0.50 8.59 14.02
N LYS A 74 1.42 8.78 13.06
CA LYS A 74 2.83 9.10 13.35
C LYS A 74 2.98 10.39 14.15
N ARG A 75 2.20 11.44 13.85
CA ARG A 75 2.22 12.68 14.64
C ARG A 75 1.71 12.48 16.05
N LYS A 76 0.63 11.70 16.23
CA LYS A 76 0.09 11.38 17.56
C LYS A 76 1.13 10.65 18.42
N ILE A 77 1.76 9.62 17.88
CA ILE A 77 2.84 8.89 18.56
C ILE A 77 4.00 9.82 18.93
N ALA A 78 4.45 10.67 18.01
CA ALA A 78 5.51 11.64 18.28
C ALA A 78 5.17 12.68 19.36
N THR A 79 3.88 12.98 19.55
CA THR A 79 3.42 13.90 20.59
C THR A 79 3.24 13.20 21.94
N GLU A 80 2.88 11.92 21.94
CA GLU A 80 2.60 11.13 23.15
C GLU A 80 3.83 10.37 23.68
N SER A 81 4.88 10.16 22.87
CA SER A 81 6.07 9.45 23.32
C SER A 81 7.35 10.26 23.17
N ILE A 82 7.88 10.68 24.31
CA ILE A 82 9.31 10.80 24.57
C ILE A 82 9.80 9.36 24.91
N GLY A 83 9.73 8.47 23.95
CA GLY A 83 10.15 7.09 24.13
C GLY A 83 10.24 6.41 22.78
N VAL A 84 11.46 6.00 22.43
CA VAL A 84 11.78 5.24 21.23
C VAL A 84 10.96 3.95 21.25
N SER A 85 9.93 3.85 20.42
CA SER A 85 9.31 2.58 20.11
C SER A 85 9.96 2.05 18.84
N GLU A 86 10.98 1.21 19.02
CA GLU A 86 11.37 0.27 17.98
C GLU A 86 10.12 -0.59 17.66
N LEU A 87 9.60 -0.45 16.45
CA LEU A 87 8.62 -1.39 15.92
C LEU A 87 9.32 -2.75 15.84
N SER A 88 9.16 -3.55 16.88
CA SER A 88 9.49 -4.97 16.80
C SER A 88 8.55 -5.58 15.76
N ILE A 89 9.10 -5.93 14.62
CA ILE A 89 8.44 -6.79 13.65
C ILE A 89 8.24 -8.11 14.36
N SER A 90 7.02 -8.34 14.85
CA SER A 90 6.64 -9.66 15.32
C SER A 90 6.68 -10.57 14.10
N THR A 91 7.71 -11.40 14.03
CA THR A 91 7.81 -12.50 13.09
C THR A 91 6.77 -13.55 13.48
N ALA A 92 5.50 -13.28 13.14
CA ALA A 92 4.55 -14.36 13.00
C ALA A 92 5.07 -15.21 11.84
N MET A 93 5.29 -16.49 12.10
CA MET A 93 5.73 -17.45 11.08
C MET A 93 4.78 -17.39 9.90
N ALA A 94 5.24 -16.80 8.82
CA ALA A 94 4.49 -16.65 7.59
C ALA A 94 4.57 -17.97 6.82
N ASP A 95 3.45 -18.67 6.74
CA ASP A 95 3.30 -19.83 5.87
C ASP A 95 3.21 -19.36 4.42
N GLY A 96 4.36 -19.16 3.76
CA GLY A 96 4.45 -19.00 2.33
C GLY A 96 5.11 -17.70 1.83
N ASP A 97 5.56 -17.74 0.58
CA ASP A 97 6.26 -16.67 -0.12
C ASP A 97 5.44 -15.35 -0.21
N ILE A 98 4.11 -15.45 -0.22
CA ILE A 98 3.19 -14.28 -0.30
C ILE A 98 3.20 -13.49 1.01
N GLU A 99 3.19 -14.15 2.16
CA GLU A 99 3.24 -13.50 3.47
C GLU A 99 4.59 -12.81 3.66
N LEU A 100 5.67 -13.48 3.26
CA LEU A 100 7.01 -12.91 3.25
C LEU A 100 7.08 -11.65 2.39
N LEU A 101 6.49 -11.68 1.20
CA LEU A 101 6.41 -10.51 0.32
C LEU A 101 5.66 -9.35 0.99
N ASN A 102 4.55 -9.62 1.65
CA ASN A 102 3.79 -8.60 2.38
C ASN A 102 4.62 -7.96 3.51
N ILE A 103 5.33 -8.76 4.30
CA ILE A 103 6.21 -8.27 5.37
C ILE A 103 7.30 -7.35 4.79
N VAL A 104 7.92 -7.76 3.69
CA VAL A 104 8.97 -6.95 3.06
C VAL A 104 8.39 -5.66 2.49
N ILE A 105 7.23 -5.69 1.83
CA ILE A 105 6.55 -4.49 1.33
C ILE A 105 6.23 -3.55 2.50
N GLN A 106 5.75 -4.05 3.63
CA GLN A 106 5.47 -3.24 4.82
C GLN A 106 6.70 -2.49 5.35
N SER A 107 7.90 -3.03 5.17
CA SER A 107 9.15 -2.39 5.58
C SER A 107 9.63 -1.25 4.66
N LEU A 108 9.04 -1.10 3.47
CA LEU A 108 9.41 -0.05 2.52
C LEU A 108 8.93 1.33 2.98
N LYS A 109 9.52 2.38 2.42
CA LYS A 109 9.03 3.77 2.58
C LYS A 109 7.66 3.93 1.90
N ASP A 110 6.84 4.83 2.43
CA ASP A 110 5.44 5.01 2.00
C ASP A 110 5.28 5.19 0.47
N LEU A 111 6.13 5.98 -0.17
CA LEU A 111 6.08 6.18 -1.62
C LEU A 111 6.54 4.93 -2.40
N ASP A 112 7.52 4.21 -1.90
CA ASP A 112 8.01 2.98 -2.53
C ASP A 112 6.96 1.86 -2.43
N LYS A 113 6.22 1.78 -1.31
CA LYS A 113 5.04 0.90 -1.18
C LYS A 113 4.00 1.18 -2.27
N ALA A 114 3.63 2.44 -2.45
CA ALA A 114 2.66 2.84 -3.45
C ALA A 114 3.08 2.43 -4.87
N ILE A 115 4.34 2.65 -5.23
CA ILE A 115 4.89 2.27 -6.53
C ILE A 115 4.86 0.74 -6.73
N VAL A 116 5.28 -0.02 -5.71
CA VAL A 116 5.33 -1.49 -5.79
C VAL A 116 3.94 -2.09 -5.93
N ILE A 117 2.95 -1.59 -5.18
CA ILE A 117 1.57 -2.08 -5.29
C ILE A 117 1.04 -1.88 -6.69
N LEU A 118 1.19 -0.69 -7.27
CA LEU A 118 0.77 -0.42 -8.65
C LEU A 118 1.49 -1.34 -9.65
N TYR A 119 2.79 -1.56 -9.46
CA TYR A 119 3.55 -2.45 -10.31
C TYR A 119 3.05 -3.91 -10.22
N LEU A 120 2.74 -4.40 -9.03
CA LEU A 120 2.19 -5.75 -8.81
C LEU A 120 0.77 -5.90 -9.36
N GLU A 121 0.00 -4.82 -9.39
CA GLU A 121 -1.33 -4.76 -10.04
C GLU A 121 -1.25 -4.65 -11.57
N GLY A 122 -0.03 -4.68 -12.15
CA GLY A 122 0.19 -4.73 -13.60
C GLY A 122 0.31 -3.37 -14.30
N TYR A 123 0.36 -2.26 -13.57
CA TYR A 123 0.55 -0.94 -14.17
C TYR A 123 1.98 -0.76 -14.70
N LYS A 124 2.10 -0.13 -15.86
CA LYS A 124 3.39 0.22 -16.48
C LYS A 124 3.99 1.45 -15.81
N ASN A 125 5.31 1.61 -15.88
CA ASN A 125 6.01 2.76 -15.27
C ASN A 125 5.42 4.13 -15.69
N LYS A 126 4.97 4.27 -16.94
CA LYS A 126 4.33 5.48 -17.44
C LYS A 126 2.99 5.75 -16.72
N GLU A 127 2.18 4.73 -16.53
CA GLU A 127 0.89 4.82 -15.83
C GLU A 127 1.11 5.13 -14.36
N ILE A 128 2.06 4.44 -13.70
CA ILE A 128 2.45 4.70 -12.31
C ILE A 128 2.91 6.17 -12.13
N SER A 129 3.72 6.67 -13.07
CA SER A 129 4.19 8.05 -13.03
C SER A 129 3.04 9.06 -13.09
N GLN A 130 2.05 8.79 -13.92
CA GLN A 130 0.84 9.64 -14.04
C GLN A 130 -0.05 9.55 -12.80
N ILE A 131 -0.25 8.33 -12.26
CA ILE A 131 -1.07 8.12 -11.06
C ILE A 131 -0.48 8.85 -9.86
N LEU A 132 0.83 8.76 -9.65
CA LEU A 132 1.53 9.31 -8.49
C LEU A 132 2.09 10.73 -8.70
N ASN A 133 1.89 11.31 -9.89
CA ASN A 133 2.45 12.61 -10.28
C ASN A 133 3.99 12.65 -10.12
N LEU A 134 4.65 11.64 -10.65
CA LEU A 134 6.10 11.48 -10.69
C LEU A 134 6.61 11.48 -12.13
N THR A 135 7.92 11.60 -12.33
CA THR A 135 8.53 11.31 -13.63
C THR A 135 8.69 9.80 -13.84
N THR A 136 8.63 9.34 -15.06
CA THR A 136 8.85 7.92 -15.41
C THR A 136 10.24 7.45 -14.97
N THR A 137 11.25 8.32 -15.06
CA THR A 137 12.62 8.06 -14.59
C THR A 137 12.63 7.84 -13.07
N ASN A 138 11.92 8.67 -12.30
CA ASN A 138 11.83 8.51 -10.84
C ASN A 138 11.20 7.16 -10.48
N VAL A 139 10.09 6.78 -11.14
CA VAL A 139 9.43 5.48 -10.94
C VAL A 139 10.40 4.34 -11.24
N SER A 140 11.09 4.37 -12.39
CA SER A 140 12.02 3.31 -12.80
C SER A 140 13.19 3.17 -11.81
N THR A 141 13.78 4.28 -11.40
CA THR A 141 14.90 4.28 -10.44
C THR A 141 14.45 3.71 -9.09
N ARG A 142 13.29 4.10 -8.59
CA ARG A 142 12.74 3.59 -7.34
C ARG A 142 12.41 2.11 -7.42
N LEU A 143 11.76 1.65 -8.50
CA LEU A 143 11.48 0.22 -8.70
C LEU A 143 12.76 -0.63 -8.74
N ASN A 144 13.80 -0.16 -9.43
CA ASN A 144 15.06 -0.89 -9.49
C ASN A 144 15.70 -1.00 -8.09
N ARG A 145 15.69 0.08 -7.31
CA ARG A 145 16.18 0.08 -5.92
C ARG A 145 15.38 -0.88 -5.05
N VAL A 146 14.05 -0.81 -5.12
CA VAL A 146 13.17 -1.67 -4.34
C VAL A 146 13.35 -3.15 -4.72
N ARG A 147 13.46 -3.47 -6.02
CA ARG A 147 13.75 -4.84 -6.46
C ARG A 147 15.05 -5.39 -5.88
N ALA A 148 16.11 -4.56 -5.84
CA ALA A 148 17.38 -4.95 -5.24
C ALA A 148 17.24 -5.19 -3.73
N GLU A 149 16.52 -4.31 -3.03
CA GLU A 149 16.25 -4.44 -1.60
C GLU A 149 15.41 -5.69 -1.29
N LEU A 150 14.33 -5.93 -2.04
CA LEU A 150 13.50 -7.13 -1.92
C LEU A 150 14.34 -8.39 -2.13
N LYS A 151 15.13 -8.44 -3.21
CA LYS A 151 15.99 -9.59 -3.51
C LYS A 151 17.00 -9.87 -2.40
N ALA A 152 17.58 -8.84 -1.79
CA ALA A 152 18.51 -9.00 -0.67
C ALA A 152 17.80 -9.56 0.56
N LYS A 153 16.62 -9.03 0.92
CA LYS A 153 15.83 -9.48 2.08
C LYS A 153 15.32 -10.92 1.90
N PHE A 154 14.83 -11.27 0.71
CA PHE A 154 14.43 -12.65 0.41
C PHE A 154 15.59 -13.63 0.53
N LYS A 155 16.79 -13.28 0.06
CA LYS A 155 17.97 -14.14 0.21
C LYS A 155 18.33 -14.36 1.67
N THR A 156 18.35 -13.32 2.48
CA THR A 156 18.69 -13.40 3.92
C THR A 156 17.70 -14.29 4.66
N GLN A 157 16.39 -14.15 4.44
CA GLN A 157 15.37 -14.96 5.09
C GLN A 157 15.38 -16.41 4.63
N HIS A 158 15.62 -16.70 3.35
CA HIS A 158 15.80 -18.09 2.89
C HIS A 158 17.03 -18.78 3.48
N TYR A 159 18.06 -18.03 3.85
CA TYR A 159 19.23 -18.58 4.56
C TYR A 159 18.92 -18.92 6.02
N GLU A 160 18.13 -18.08 6.71
CA GLU A 160 17.75 -18.30 8.11
C GLU A 160 16.82 -19.51 8.28
N PHE A 161 15.92 -19.78 7.30
CA PHE A 161 15.03 -20.94 7.30
C PHE A 161 15.68 -22.27 6.89
N ARG A 162 16.91 -22.27 6.37
CA ARG A 162 17.63 -23.47 5.92
C ARG A 162 18.75 -23.93 6.85
N GLN A 163 18.95 -23.29 7.99
CA GLN A 163 19.88 -23.83 9.00
C GLN A 163 19.12 -24.79 9.92
N PRO A 164 19.61 -26.06 10.04
CA PRO A 164 19.01 -27.10 10.88
C PRO A 164 19.11 -26.79 12.36
#